data_9b00b8b50b833837a69e41215262c87b
#
_entry.id   9b00b8b50b833837a69e41215262c87b
#
_cell.length_a   1.000
_cell.length_b   1.000
_cell.length_c   1.000
_cell.angle_alpha   90.00
_cell.angle_beta   90.00
_cell.angle_gamma   90.00
#
_symmetry.space_group_name_H-M   'P 1'
#
loop_
_entity.id
_entity.type
_entity.pdbx_description
1 polymer ?
#
loop_
_entity_poly.entity_id
_entity_poly.type
_entity_poly.pdbx_seq_one_letter_code
_entity_poly.pdbx_strand_id
1 'polypeptide(L)'
;FRINGEMIPKDELSKLTERVSKIVDEMKQEDLIITEFEFITALAFLWYFEQKCDIVVLEVGLGGRFDATNIINTSIVSVIMSISLDHTAILGDTVEKIAYEKCGIIKPYGQAVVYANQPDGVIPVVENSVKDNKASLTIADDSAVKLIKTDIKGSEFIYSAKGRFGIDSEMKLFIPFIGEHQLQNASTALEALNILYKQGYKITAEAIEKGFRTASFFARLELIGENPIVLLDGAHNPGGAKALANAIKAYLSGKKKILIMGMLADKDVETAVSYI
;
A
#
# COMPACT_ATOMS: atom_id res chain seq x y z
N PHE A 1 5.78 -11.27 -6.86
CA PHE A 1 4.80 -11.70 -5.84
C PHE A 1 5.44 -12.71 -4.88
N ARG A 2 4.87 -12.82 -3.67
CA ARG A 2 5.47 -13.55 -2.54
C ARG A 2 4.43 -14.36 -1.79
N ILE A 3 4.88 -15.45 -1.15
CA ILE A 3 4.09 -16.20 -0.16
C ILE A 3 4.91 -16.25 1.12
N ASN A 4 4.33 -15.82 2.25
CA ASN A 4 4.99 -15.77 3.56
C ASN A 4 6.35 -15.02 3.55
N GLY A 5 6.46 -13.97 2.72
CA GLY A 5 7.67 -13.17 2.56
C GLY A 5 8.66 -13.69 1.51
N GLU A 6 8.53 -14.93 1.06
CA GLU A 6 9.42 -15.55 0.08
C GLU A 6 8.94 -15.28 -1.36
N MET A 7 9.88 -14.91 -2.23
CA MET A 7 9.59 -14.73 -3.65
C MET A 7 9.25 -16.05 -4.32
N ILE A 8 8.41 -16.01 -5.35
CA ILE A 8 8.17 -17.19 -6.19
C ILE A 8 9.51 -17.76 -6.70
N PRO A 9 9.74 -19.09 -6.59
CA PRO A 9 10.91 -19.73 -7.16
C PRO A 9 10.98 -19.55 -8.68
N LYS A 10 12.18 -19.35 -9.23
CA LYS A 10 12.37 -19.06 -10.66
C LYS A 10 11.86 -20.15 -11.58
N ASP A 11 12.00 -21.41 -11.17
CA ASP A 11 11.51 -22.56 -11.92
C ASP A 11 9.99 -22.66 -11.92
N GLU A 12 9.33 -22.34 -10.80
CA GLU A 12 7.87 -22.23 -10.74
C GLU A 12 7.36 -21.07 -11.59
N LEU A 13 7.98 -19.90 -11.49
CA LEU A 13 7.65 -18.76 -12.34
C LEU A 13 7.78 -19.12 -13.83
N SER A 14 8.85 -19.81 -14.21
CA SER A 14 9.06 -20.24 -15.61
C SER A 14 7.93 -21.16 -16.10
N LYS A 15 7.56 -22.17 -15.30
CA LYS A 15 6.46 -23.10 -15.63
C LYS A 15 5.11 -22.38 -15.76
N LEU A 16 4.82 -21.49 -14.84
CA LEU A 16 3.58 -20.69 -14.90
C LEU A 16 3.57 -19.76 -16.12
N THR A 17 4.69 -19.10 -16.39
CA THR A 17 4.85 -18.25 -17.59
C THR A 17 4.58 -19.05 -18.86
N GLU A 18 5.15 -20.24 -19.02
CA GLU A 18 4.90 -21.08 -20.19
C GLU A 18 3.42 -21.46 -20.33
N ARG A 19 2.74 -21.77 -19.21
CA ARG A 19 1.32 -22.12 -19.22
C ARG A 19 0.43 -20.96 -19.61
N VAL A 20 0.65 -19.79 -19.00
CA VAL A 20 -0.15 -18.59 -19.27
C VAL A 20 0.13 -18.06 -20.69
N SER A 21 1.38 -18.13 -21.16
CA SER A 21 1.74 -17.70 -22.51
C SER A 21 0.98 -18.47 -23.60
N LYS A 22 0.75 -19.77 -23.42
CA LYS A 22 -0.06 -20.58 -24.37
C LYS A 22 -1.47 -20.04 -24.50
N ILE A 23 -2.11 -19.67 -23.38
CA ILE A 23 -3.46 -19.10 -23.37
C ILE A 23 -3.46 -17.71 -24.03
N VAL A 24 -2.44 -16.89 -23.74
CA VAL A 24 -2.30 -15.56 -24.34
C VAL A 24 -2.09 -15.65 -25.86
N ASP A 25 -1.35 -16.65 -26.34
CA ASP A 25 -1.16 -16.88 -27.79
C ASP A 25 -2.46 -17.32 -28.46
N GLU A 26 -3.32 -18.09 -27.78
CA GLU A 26 -4.69 -18.40 -28.25
C GLU A 26 -5.56 -17.14 -28.29
N MET A 27 -5.54 -16.31 -27.23
CA MET A 27 -6.26 -15.02 -27.16
C MET A 27 -5.87 -14.08 -28.31
N LYS A 28 -4.59 -14.02 -28.66
CA LYS A 28 -4.11 -13.18 -29.80
C LYS A 28 -4.72 -13.61 -31.14
N GLN A 29 -5.07 -14.89 -31.33
CA GLN A 29 -5.72 -15.37 -32.54
C GLN A 29 -7.17 -14.86 -32.65
N GLU A 30 -7.76 -14.42 -31.50
CA GLU A 30 -9.07 -13.81 -31.40
C GLU A 30 -9.02 -12.27 -31.29
N ASP A 31 -7.87 -11.65 -31.65
CA ASP A 31 -7.61 -10.22 -31.53
C ASP A 31 -7.70 -9.67 -30.07
N LEU A 32 -7.60 -10.55 -29.05
CA LEU A 32 -7.58 -10.17 -27.65
C LEU A 32 -6.12 -9.97 -27.20
N ILE A 33 -5.77 -8.72 -26.90
CA ILE A 33 -4.43 -8.33 -26.46
C ILE A 33 -4.48 -7.95 -24.98
N ILE A 34 -3.62 -8.54 -24.16
CA ILE A 34 -3.46 -8.20 -22.77
C ILE A 34 -2.19 -7.39 -22.54
N THR A 35 -2.22 -6.59 -21.49
CA THR A 35 -1.06 -5.84 -21.01
C THR A 35 -0.10 -6.74 -20.22
N GLU A 36 1.14 -6.28 -20.03
CA GLU A 36 2.12 -6.95 -19.16
C GLU A 36 1.59 -7.09 -17.73
N PHE A 37 0.92 -6.06 -17.21
CA PHE A 37 0.37 -6.08 -15.86
C PHE A 37 -0.75 -7.11 -15.70
N GLU A 38 -1.64 -7.25 -16.69
CA GLU A 38 -2.66 -8.30 -16.71
C GLU A 38 -2.04 -9.70 -16.76
N PHE A 39 -0.98 -9.87 -17.56
CA PHE A 39 -0.23 -11.12 -17.62
C PHE A 39 0.38 -11.50 -16.27
N ILE A 40 1.09 -10.57 -15.62
CA ILE A 40 1.71 -10.79 -14.32
C ILE A 40 0.64 -11.03 -13.23
N THR A 41 -0.48 -10.34 -13.30
CA THR A 41 -1.61 -10.54 -12.38
C THR A 41 -2.20 -11.94 -12.51
N ALA A 42 -2.39 -12.42 -13.73
CA ALA A 42 -2.86 -13.78 -13.99
C ALA A 42 -1.88 -14.85 -13.44
N LEU A 43 -0.56 -14.65 -13.63
CA LEU A 43 0.46 -15.51 -13.03
C LEU A 43 0.37 -15.54 -11.51
N ALA A 44 0.21 -14.38 -10.88
CA ALA A 44 0.12 -14.26 -9.42
C ALA A 44 -1.13 -14.99 -8.88
N PHE A 45 -2.30 -14.77 -9.48
CA PHE A 45 -3.53 -15.45 -9.09
C PHE A 45 -3.42 -16.98 -9.24
N LEU A 46 -2.87 -17.44 -10.36
CA LEU A 46 -2.68 -18.85 -10.60
C LEU A 46 -1.76 -19.49 -9.56
N TRP A 47 -0.64 -18.82 -9.24
CA TRP A 47 0.30 -19.30 -8.24
C TRP A 47 -0.33 -19.34 -6.84
N TYR A 48 -0.98 -18.27 -6.39
CA TYR A 48 -1.65 -18.24 -5.08
C TYR A 48 -2.74 -19.31 -4.96
N PHE A 49 -3.48 -19.55 -6.04
CA PHE A 49 -4.48 -20.60 -6.08
C PHE A 49 -3.85 -22.00 -5.95
N GLU A 50 -2.80 -22.30 -6.70
CA GLU A 50 -2.11 -23.60 -6.65
C GLU A 50 -1.42 -23.84 -5.31
N GLN A 51 -0.87 -22.80 -4.69
CA GLN A 51 -0.27 -22.85 -3.36
C GLN A 51 -1.31 -22.85 -2.22
N LYS A 52 -2.61 -22.74 -2.55
CA LYS A 52 -3.73 -22.76 -1.59
C LYS A 52 -3.57 -21.72 -0.49
N CYS A 53 -3.23 -20.49 -0.87
CA CYS A 53 -3.08 -19.38 0.09
C CYS A 53 -4.39 -19.12 0.83
N ASP A 54 -4.35 -19.02 2.16
CA ASP A 54 -5.51 -18.71 3.00
C ASP A 54 -5.96 -17.26 2.84
N ILE A 55 -5.02 -16.35 2.66
CA ILE A 55 -5.24 -14.91 2.46
C ILE A 55 -4.27 -14.40 1.40
N VAL A 56 -4.77 -13.56 0.51
CA VAL A 56 -3.96 -12.83 -0.47
C VAL A 56 -4.12 -11.34 -0.25
N VAL A 57 -3.01 -10.63 -0.15
CA VAL A 57 -2.96 -9.18 -0.09
C VAL A 57 -2.65 -8.67 -1.50
N LEU A 58 -3.61 -7.96 -2.11
CA LEU A 58 -3.50 -7.42 -3.45
C LEU A 58 -3.27 -5.91 -3.41
N GLU A 59 -2.20 -5.44 -4.01
CA GLU A 59 -1.97 -4.03 -4.26
C GLU A 59 -2.46 -3.68 -5.66
N VAL A 60 -3.32 -2.65 -5.73
CA VAL A 60 -3.83 -2.12 -7.00
C VAL A 60 -2.68 -1.44 -7.76
N GLY A 61 -2.56 -1.73 -9.05
CA GLY A 61 -1.54 -1.09 -9.88
C GLY A 61 -1.90 0.37 -10.20
N LEU A 62 -3.14 0.62 -10.66
CA LEU A 62 -3.61 1.96 -11.01
C LEU A 62 -5.11 2.09 -10.79
N GLY A 63 -5.52 3.18 -10.15
CA GLY A 63 -6.94 3.48 -9.92
C GLY A 63 -7.59 2.48 -8.96
N GLY A 64 -8.29 1.51 -9.48
CA GLY A 64 -8.95 0.44 -8.74
C GLY A 64 -10.05 -0.23 -9.55
N ARG A 65 -11.03 0.55 -10.05
CA ARG A 65 -12.23 0.06 -10.74
C ARG A 65 -11.93 -0.87 -11.91
N PHE A 66 -10.99 -0.50 -12.76
CA PHE A 66 -10.59 -1.23 -13.96
C PHE A 66 -9.22 -1.88 -13.83
N ASP A 67 -8.67 -1.95 -12.61
CA ASP A 67 -7.39 -2.60 -12.38
C ASP A 67 -7.50 -4.12 -12.56
N ALA A 68 -6.48 -4.74 -13.12
CA ALA A 68 -6.45 -6.18 -13.35
C ALA A 68 -6.63 -6.99 -12.05
N THR A 69 -6.17 -6.48 -10.91
CA THR A 69 -6.35 -7.13 -9.61
C THR A 69 -7.82 -7.12 -9.16
N ASN A 70 -8.65 -6.25 -9.72
CA ASN A 70 -10.05 -6.08 -9.33
C ASN A 70 -11.02 -7.09 -9.97
N ILE A 71 -10.53 -8.06 -10.72
CA ILE A 71 -11.34 -9.14 -11.31
C ILE A 71 -12.05 -10.01 -10.25
N ILE A 72 -11.57 -9.99 -9.01
CA ILE A 72 -12.18 -10.73 -7.90
C ILE A 72 -13.56 -10.19 -7.57
N ASN A 73 -14.51 -11.10 -7.31
CA ASN A 73 -15.89 -10.75 -6.98
C ASN A 73 -16.09 -10.41 -5.49
N THR A 74 -15.19 -10.86 -4.62
CA THR A 74 -15.27 -10.67 -3.17
C THR A 74 -13.92 -10.25 -2.64
N SER A 75 -13.91 -9.41 -1.61
CA SER A 75 -12.72 -9.12 -0.80
C SER A 75 -13.09 -9.16 0.67
N ILE A 76 -12.19 -9.64 1.52
CA ILE A 76 -12.41 -9.65 2.98
C ILE A 76 -12.48 -8.21 3.49
N VAL A 77 -11.56 -7.37 3.00
CA VAL A 77 -11.51 -5.94 3.28
C VAL A 77 -10.90 -5.20 2.10
N SER A 78 -11.50 -4.09 1.71
CA SER A 78 -10.96 -3.15 0.72
C SER A 78 -10.37 -1.96 1.48
N VAL A 79 -9.10 -1.65 1.22
CA VAL A 79 -8.40 -0.56 1.93
C VAL A 79 -8.14 0.59 0.97
N ILE A 80 -8.68 1.76 1.27
CA ILE A 80 -8.47 3.00 0.52
C ILE A 80 -7.47 3.85 1.29
N MET A 81 -6.26 3.95 0.77
CA MET A 81 -5.20 4.75 1.35
C MET A 81 -5.38 6.25 1.05
N SER A 82 -4.45 7.09 1.49
CA SER A 82 -4.46 8.52 1.22
C SER A 82 -4.61 8.82 -0.28
N ILE A 83 -5.53 9.71 -0.62
CA ILE A 83 -5.79 10.14 -1.99
C ILE A 83 -5.16 11.51 -2.22
N SER A 84 -4.52 11.66 -3.36
CA SER A 84 -3.96 12.92 -3.84
C SER A 84 -4.10 13.01 -5.35
N LEU A 85 -3.86 14.17 -5.92
CA LEU A 85 -3.79 14.32 -7.38
C LEU A 85 -2.57 13.58 -7.91
N ASP A 86 -2.82 12.46 -8.57
CA ASP A 86 -1.81 11.66 -9.25
C ASP A 86 -2.48 10.96 -10.44
N HIS A 87 -1.70 10.67 -11.48
CA HIS A 87 -2.20 10.04 -12.71
C HIS A 87 -3.45 10.74 -13.29
N THR A 88 -3.49 12.07 -13.20
CA THR A 88 -4.69 12.88 -13.52
C THR A 88 -5.17 12.72 -14.95
N ALA A 89 -4.28 12.41 -15.88
CA ALA A 89 -4.62 12.12 -17.28
C ALA A 89 -5.49 10.86 -17.46
N ILE A 90 -5.46 9.94 -16.48
CA ILE A 90 -6.18 8.65 -16.56
C ILE A 90 -7.32 8.61 -15.54
N LEU A 91 -7.05 8.99 -14.29
CA LEU A 91 -8.00 8.85 -13.18
C LEU A 91 -8.91 10.07 -12.99
N GLY A 92 -8.60 11.17 -13.68
CA GLY A 92 -9.34 12.43 -13.55
C GLY A 92 -8.57 13.50 -12.79
N ASP A 93 -9.00 14.74 -12.97
CA ASP A 93 -8.32 15.97 -12.56
C ASP A 93 -8.77 16.49 -11.18
N THR A 94 -9.59 15.74 -10.46
CA THR A 94 -10.02 16.07 -9.08
C THR A 94 -9.87 14.87 -8.14
N VAL A 95 -9.74 15.13 -6.85
CA VAL A 95 -9.61 14.08 -5.84
C VAL A 95 -10.87 13.21 -5.75
N GLU A 96 -12.03 13.76 -6.03
CA GLU A 96 -13.31 13.04 -6.05
C GLU A 96 -13.35 12.00 -7.19
N LYS A 97 -12.86 12.38 -8.40
CA LYS A 97 -12.77 11.45 -9.54
C LYS A 97 -11.80 10.33 -9.24
N ILE A 98 -10.63 10.65 -8.70
CA ILE A 98 -9.63 9.66 -8.28
C ILE A 98 -10.20 8.76 -7.18
N ALA A 99 -10.91 9.31 -6.19
CA ALA A 99 -11.60 8.56 -5.15
C ALA A 99 -12.62 7.57 -5.74
N TYR A 100 -13.42 8.03 -6.71
CA TYR A 100 -14.41 7.19 -7.39
C TYR A 100 -13.77 5.97 -8.07
N GLU A 101 -12.65 6.17 -8.77
CA GLU A 101 -11.92 5.08 -9.41
C GLU A 101 -11.32 4.12 -8.38
N LYS A 102 -10.75 4.63 -7.29
CA LYS A 102 -10.19 3.80 -6.22
C LYS A 102 -11.27 3.03 -5.46
N CYS A 103 -12.43 3.63 -5.23
CA CYS A 103 -13.56 2.96 -4.58
C CYS A 103 -14.17 1.82 -5.41
N GLY A 104 -13.80 1.68 -6.68
CA GLY A 104 -14.18 0.54 -7.51
C GLY A 104 -13.76 -0.84 -6.99
N ILE A 105 -12.84 -0.90 -6.01
CA ILE A 105 -12.46 -2.15 -5.34
C ILE A 105 -13.40 -2.56 -4.20
N ILE A 106 -14.32 -1.68 -3.78
CA ILE A 106 -15.30 -1.99 -2.72
C ILE A 106 -16.33 -2.97 -3.28
N LYS A 107 -16.43 -4.14 -2.66
CA LYS A 107 -17.29 -5.22 -3.14
C LYS A 107 -18.65 -5.20 -2.46
N PRO A 108 -19.69 -5.74 -3.14
CA PRO A 108 -21.01 -5.86 -2.54
C PRO A 108 -20.99 -6.58 -1.19
N TYR A 109 -21.63 -5.98 -0.19
CA TYR A 109 -21.67 -6.46 1.20
C TYR A 109 -20.29 -6.61 1.87
N GLY A 110 -19.24 -6.02 1.29
CA GLY A 110 -17.87 -6.08 1.78
C GLY A 110 -17.60 -5.15 2.94
N GLN A 111 -16.34 -5.12 3.35
CA GLN A 111 -15.81 -4.20 4.37
C GLN A 111 -14.86 -3.22 3.69
N ALA A 112 -14.97 -1.94 3.99
CA ALA A 112 -14.06 -0.92 3.52
C ALA A 112 -13.38 -0.23 4.71
N VAL A 113 -12.06 -0.07 4.62
CA VAL A 113 -11.28 0.79 5.52
C VAL A 113 -10.77 1.96 4.71
N VAL A 114 -10.90 3.15 5.22
CA VAL A 114 -10.37 4.35 4.58
C VAL A 114 -9.40 5.07 5.50
N TYR A 115 -8.32 5.57 4.95
CA TYR A 115 -7.35 6.43 5.61
C TYR A 115 -8.02 7.69 6.18
N ALA A 116 -7.68 8.09 7.43
CA ALA A 116 -8.43 9.11 8.16
C ALA A 116 -8.35 10.51 7.52
N ASN A 117 -7.14 10.95 7.24
CA ASN A 117 -6.90 12.34 6.77
C ASN A 117 -6.98 12.43 5.24
N GLN A 118 -8.19 12.28 4.73
CA GLN A 118 -8.47 12.46 3.31
C GLN A 118 -8.67 13.95 2.97
N PRO A 119 -8.35 14.37 1.73
CA PRO A 119 -8.76 15.68 1.23
C PRO A 119 -10.28 15.86 1.26
N ASP A 120 -10.70 17.12 1.36
CA ASP A 120 -12.12 17.48 1.26
C ASP A 120 -12.73 16.88 -0.02
N GLY A 121 -13.97 16.39 0.07
CA GLY A 121 -14.68 15.77 -1.04
C GLY A 121 -14.46 14.25 -1.19
N VAL A 122 -13.39 13.68 -0.64
CA VAL A 122 -13.11 12.23 -0.78
C VAL A 122 -14.07 11.37 0.05
N ILE A 123 -14.26 11.69 1.32
CA ILE A 123 -15.12 10.88 2.21
C ILE A 123 -16.54 10.73 1.69
N PRO A 124 -17.24 11.76 1.20
CA PRO A 124 -18.55 11.61 0.58
C PRO A 124 -18.58 10.63 -0.59
N VAL A 125 -17.53 10.57 -1.42
CA VAL A 125 -17.43 9.61 -2.53
C VAL A 125 -17.30 8.19 -2.00
N VAL A 126 -16.47 7.98 -0.97
CA VAL A 126 -16.32 6.68 -0.30
C VAL A 126 -17.65 6.22 0.30
N GLU A 127 -18.34 7.09 1.04
CA GLU A 127 -19.64 6.80 1.67
C GLU A 127 -20.70 6.41 0.63
N ASN A 128 -20.78 7.13 -0.48
CA ASN A 128 -21.68 6.79 -1.58
C ASN A 128 -21.35 5.41 -2.17
N SER A 129 -20.08 5.12 -2.43
CA SER A 129 -19.64 3.82 -2.96
C SER A 129 -19.93 2.68 -1.99
N VAL A 130 -19.75 2.90 -0.69
CA VAL A 130 -20.09 1.94 0.38
C VAL A 130 -21.59 1.68 0.41
N LYS A 131 -22.40 2.73 0.34
CA LYS A 131 -23.87 2.64 0.32
C LYS A 131 -24.37 1.87 -0.90
N ASP A 132 -23.86 2.18 -2.09
CA ASP A 132 -24.26 1.53 -3.34
C ASP A 132 -23.94 0.03 -3.31
N ASN A 133 -22.82 -0.35 -2.69
CA ASN A 133 -22.42 -1.74 -2.52
C ASN A 133 -23.04 -2.40 -1.26
N LYS A 134 -23.84 -1.69 -0.47
CA LYS A 134 -24.34 -2.18 0.84
C LYS A 134 -23.20 -2.72 1.73
N ALA A 135 -22.02 -2.11 1.61
CA ALA A 135 -20.82 -2.45 2.36
C ALA A 135 -20.80 -1.73 3.72
N SER A 136 -19.84 -2.06 4.55
CA SER A 136 -19.58 -1.36 5.81
C SER A 136 -18.34 -0.50 5.69
N LEU A 137 -18.33 0.69 6.29
CA LEU A 137 -17.21 1.61 6.29
C LEU A 137 -16.58 1.72 7.68
N THR A 138 -15.27 1.66 7.73
CA THR A 138 -14.44 2.05 8.87
C THR A 138 -13.49 3.15 8.44
N ILE A 139 -13.55 4.31 9.06
CA ILE A 139 -12.52 5.35 8.92
C ILE A 139 -11.44 5.05 9.95
N ALA A 140 -10.18 5.03 9.53
CA ALA A 140 -9.06 4.76 10.42
C ALA A 140 -9.01 5.78 11.56
N ASP A 141 -8.67 5.31 12.76
CA ASP A 141 -8.64 6.15 13.97
C ASP A 141 -7.20 6.58 14.25
N ASP A 142 -6.79 7.73 13.72
CA ASP A 142 -5.44 8.26 13.94
C ASP A 142 -5.18 8.62 15.42
N SER A 143 -6.22 8.84 16.22
CA SER A 143 -6.06 9.09 17.66
C SER A 143 -5.64 7.84 18.44
N ALA A 144 -5.84 6.65 17.86
CA ALA A 144 -5.41 5.39 18.44
C ALA A 144 -3.89 5.17 18.35
N VAL A 145 -3.16 5.95 17.57
CA VAL A 145 -1.70 5.84 17.42
C VAL A 145 -1.02 7.09 17.95
N LYS A 146 0.00 6.94 18.79
CA LYS A 146 0.76 8.04 19.37
C LYS A 146 2.25 7.79 19.22
N LEU A 147 2.93 8.68 18.51
CA LEU A 147 4.38 8.64 18.35
C LEU A 147 5.07 8.76 19.71
N ILE A 148 6.02 7.85 19.98
CA ILE A 148 6.95 7.95 21.11
C ILE A 148 8.28 8.55 20.64
N LYS A 149 8.86 7.95 19.60
CA LYS A 149 10.17 8.30 19.09
C LYS A 149 10.23 7.95 17.59
N THR A 150 10.92 8.77 16.83
CA THR A 150 11.30 8.45 15.46
C THR A 150 12.78 8.80 15.24
N ASP A 151 13.46 7.96 14.50
CA ASP A 151 14.83 8.20 14.04
C ASP A 151 15.02 7.55 12.65
N ILE A 152 16.25 7.59 12.15
CA ILE A 152 16.57 7.06 10.81
C ILE A 152 16.30 5.55 10.65
N LYS A 153 16.12 4.80 11.74
CA LYS A 153 15.85 3.36 11.73
C LYS A 153 14.36 3.04 11.75
N GLY A 154 13.51 4.04 12.05
CA GLY A 154 12.07 3.86 12.10
C GLY A 154 11.38 4.64 13.20
N SER A 155 10.16 4.25 13.50
CA SER A 155 9.28 4.92 14.46
C SER A 155 8.75 3.96 15.51
N GLU A 156 8.89 4.33 16.79
CA GLU A 156 8.23 3.68 17.92
C GLU A 156 6.95 4.46 18.25
N PHE A 157 5.86 3.75 18.47
CA PHE A 157 4.57 4.36 18.80
C PHE A 157 3.77 3.49 19.75
N ILE A 158 2.81 4.12 20.44
CA ILE A 158 1.79 3.43 21.22
C ILE A 158 0.54 3.32 20.34
N TYR A 159 -0.06 2.14 20.34
CA TYR A 159 -1.36 1.88 19.77
C TYR A 159 -2.36 1.54 20.87
N SER A 160 -3.45 2.29 20.96
CA SER A 160 -4.57 1.98 21.86
C SER A 160 -5.41 0.86 21.24
N ALA A 161 -5.19 -0.36 21.70
CA ALA A 161 -5.91 -1.54 21.21
C ALA A 161 -7.28 -1.73 21.88
N LYS A 162 -7.71 -0.81 22.74
CA LYS A 162 -8.97 -0.92 23.52
C LYS A 162 -10.17 -1.23 22.61
N GLY A 163 -10.82 -2.34 22.87
CA GLY A 163 -11.94 -2.84 22.08
C GLY A 163 -11.56 -3.43 20.72
N ARG A 164 -10.26 -3.64 20.45
CA ARG A 164 -9.73 -4.23 19.23
C ARG A 164 -8.92 -5.48 19.55
N PHE A 165 -8.98 -6.49 18.71
CA PHE A 165 -8.26 -7.78 18.85
C PHE A 165 -8.51 -8.53 20.18
N GLY A 166 -9.57 -8.20 20.91
CA GLY A 166 -9.76 -8.72 22.27
C GLY A 166 -8.74 -8.21 23.28
N ILE A 167 -8.04 -7.11 22.98
CA ILE A 167 -7.03 -6.48 23.83
C ILE A 167 -7.62 -5.22 24.46
N ASP A 168 -7.51 -5.09 25.79
CA ASP A 168 -7.99 -3.93 26.55
C ASP A 168 -6.85 -3.02 27.06
N SER A 169 -5.67 -3.13 26.43
CA SER A 169 -4.48 -2.39 26.83
C SER A 169 -3.83 -1.69 25.63
N GLU A 170 -2.85 -0.86 25.94
CA GLU A 170 -1.99 -0.27 24.93
C GLU A 170 -0.92 -1.27 24.48
N MET A 171 -0.54 -1.17 23.20
CA MET A 171 0.56 -1.92 22.63
C MET A 171 1.68 -0.94 22.23
N LYS A 172 2.91 -1.25 22.61
CA LYS A 172 4.09 -0.54 22.10
C LYS A 172 4.56 -1.24 20.83
N LEU A 173 4.51 -0.52 19.70
CA LEU A 173 4.85 -1.03 18.38
C LEU A 173 6.05 -0.26 17.80
N PHE A 174 6.77 -0.92 16.90
CA PHE A 174 7.85 -0.34 16.11
C PHE A 174 7.62 -0.64 14.64
N ILE A 175 7.82 0.37 13.78
CA ILE A 175 7.78 0.23 12.34
C ILE A 175 9.09 0.77 11.74
N PRO A 176 9.81 0.03 10.87
CA PRO A 176 11.07 0.47 10.28
C PRO A 176 10.86 1.47 9.13
N PHE A 177 9.90 2.37 9.29
CA PHE A 177 9.58 3.43 8.35
C PHE A 177 9.61 4.78 9.04
N ILE A 178 10.01 5.81 8.29
CA ILE A 178 10.22 7.16 8.77
C ILE A 178 9.11 8.07 8.22
N GLY A 179 8.60 8.98 9.06
CA GLY A 179 7.62 9.99 8.70
C GLY A 179 6.27 9.81 9.39
N GLU A 180 5.64 10.93 9.73
CA GLU A 180 4.35 10.94 10.44
C GLU A 180 3.24 10.21 9.67
N HIS A 181 3.24 10.31 8.35
CA HIS A 181 2.29 9.59 7.50
C HIS A 181 2.36 8.06 7.66
N GLN A 182 3.50 7.52 8.13
CA GLN A 182 3.63 6.09 8.37
C GLN A 182 2.84 5.62 9.60
N LEU A 183 2.63 6.51 10.59
CA LEU A 183 1.73 6.19 11.70
C LEU A 183 0.27 6.13 11.26
N GLN A 184 -0.13 7.01 10.35
CA GLN A 184 -1.46 7.00 9.77
C GLN A 184 -1.67 5.78 8.86
N ASN A 185 -0.64 5.37 8.11
CA ASN A 185 -0.65 4.10 7.39
C ASN A 185 -0.78 2.92 8.35
N ALA A 186 -0.06 2.95 9.47
CA ALA A 186 -0.13 1.93 10.51
C ALA A 186 -1.54 1.85 11.14
N SER A 187 -2.17 3.00 11.46
CA SER A 187 -3.55 3.06 11.94
C SER A 187 -4.51 2.41 10.96
N THR A 188 -4.40 2.75 9.67
CA THR A 188 -5.24 2.17 8.61
C THR A 188 -5.05 0.65 8.51
N ALA A 189 -3.81 0.17 8.56
CA ALA A 189 -3.50 -1.25 8.54
C ALA A 189 -4.04 -1.99 9.77
N LEU A 190 -3.96 -1.38 10.97
CA LEU A 190 -4.50 -1.95 12.21
C LEU A 190 -6.02 -2.08 12.16
N GLU A 191 -6.74 -1.12 11.58
CA GLU A 191 -8.19 -1.26 11.39
C GLU A 191 -8.54 -2.38 10.40
N ALA A 192 -7.79 -2.53 9.32
CA ALA A 192 -7.97 -3.65 8.40
C ALA A 192 -7.73 -5.00 9.10
N LEU A 193 -6.67 -5.12 9.89
CA LEU A 193 -6.39 -6.31 10.70
C LEU A 193 -7.48 -6.58 11.74
N ASN A 194 -8.06 -5.53 12.35
CA ASN A 194 -9.15 -5.68 13.30
C ASN A 194 -10.44 -6.21 12.65
N ILE A 195 -10.70 -5.85 11.39
CA ILE A 195 -11.78 -6.45 10.61
C ILE A 195 -11.54 -7.95 10.40
N LEU A 196 -10.33 -8.33 10.00
CA LEU A 196 -9.94 -9.73 9.88
C LEU A 196 -10.13 -10.49 11.20
N TYR A 197 -9.68 -9.92 12.31
CA TYR A 197 -9.88 -10.50 13.64
C TYR A 197 -11.37 -10.73 13.96
N LYS A 198 -12.23 -9.74 13.71
CA LYS A 198 -13.68 -9.85 13.92
C LYS A 198 -14.34 -10.91 13.04
N GLN A 199 -13.75 -11.24 11.90
CA GLN A 199 -14.18 -12.33 11.02
C GLN A 199 -13.62 -13.70 11.41
N GLY A 200 -12.89 -13.80 12.53
CA GLY A 200 -12.40 -15.05 13.08
C GLY A 200 -10.98 -15.44 12.66
N TYR A 201 -10.28 -14.58 11.92
CA TYR A 201 -8.87 -14.83 11.63
C TYR A 201 -8.02 -14.67 12.89
N LYS A 202 -7.03 -15.54 13.06
CA LYS A 202 -6.17 -15.54 14.24
C LYS A 202 -5.13 -14.41 14.13
N ILE A 203 -5.48 -13.24 14.66
CA ILE A 203 -4.60 -12.06 14.75
C ILE A 203 -4.24 -11.87 16.23
N THR A 204 -3.02 -12.22 16.62
CA THR A 204 -2.54 -12.09 18.01
C THR A 204 -1.71 -10.82 18.18
N ALA A 205 -1.52 -10.36 19.42
CA ALA A 205 -0.65 -9.23 19.74
C ALA A 205 0.78 -9.45 19.23
N GLU A 206 1.31 -10.66 19.41
CA GLU A 206 2.65 -11.03 18.94
C GLU A 206 2.74 -11.02 17.41
N ALA A 207 1.68 -11.44 16.71
CA ALA A 207 1.63 -11.40 15.24
C ALA A 207 1.64 -9.94 14.73
N ILE A 208 0.88 -9.06 15.38
CA ILE A 208 0.85 -7.63 15.09
C ILE A 208 2.25 -7.02 15.31
N GLU A 209 2.82 -7.24 16.51
CA GLU A 209 4.15 -6.70 16.84
C GLU A 209 5.22 -7.18 15.86
N LYS A 210 5.25 -8.48 15.58
CA LYS A 210 6.18 -9.08 14.63
C LYS A 210 5.98 -8.50 13.23
N GLY A 211 4.74 -8.43 12.74
CA GLY A 211 4.42 -7.90 11.41
C GLY A 211 4.88 -6.47 11.23
N PHE A 212 4.61 -5.60 12.20
CA PHE A 212 5.07 -4.21 12.17
C PHE A 212 6.60 -4.12 12.22
N ARG A 213 7.24 -4.85 13.13
CA ARG A 213 8.70 -4.84 13.33
C ARG A 213 9.48 -5.33 12.11
N THR A 214 8.94 -6.30 11.38
CA THR A 214 9.59 -6.90 10.21
C THR A 214 9.07 -6.36 8.88
N ALA A 215 8.20 -5.35 8.92
CA ALA A 215 7.72 -4.70 7.71
C ALA A 215 8.88 -4.15 6.89
N SER A 216 8.85 -4.34 5.60
CA SER A 216 9.86 -3.80 4.68
C SER A 216 9.19 -3.25 3.43
N PHE A 217 9.66 -2.13 2.97
CA PHE A 217 9.22 -1.54 1.72
C PHE A 217 10.43 -0.94 1.01
N PHE A 218 10.81 -1.56 -0.10
CA PHE A 218 11.99 -1.14 -0.84
C PHE A 218 11.86 0.28 -1.36
N ALA A 219 12.98 1.02 -1.29
CA ALA A 219 13.08 2.38 -1.81
C ALA A 219 12.03 3.36 -1.23
N ARG A 220 11.73 3.26 0.08
CA ARG A 220 10.92 4.25 0.83
C ARG A 220 11.71 4.72 2.05
N LEU A 221 12.63 5.68 1.85
CA LEU A 221 13.59 6.12 2.85
C LEU A 221 14.31 4.92 3.51
N GLU A 222 14.63 3.93 2.71
CA GLU A 222 15.23 2.68 3.15
C GLU A 222 16.69 2.91 3.55
N LEU A 223 17.03 2.58 4.80
CA LEU A 223 18.40 2.64 5.30
C LEU A 223 19.16 1.38 4.84
N ILE A 224 19.98 1.51 3.80
CA ILE A 224 20.77 0.40 3.23
C ILE A 224 22.22 0.38 3.69
N GLY A 225 22.68 1.40 4.42
CA GLY A 225 24.02 1.48 5.00
C GLY A 225 24.09 2.45 6.16
N GLU A 226 24.89 2.15 7.20
CA GLU A 226 25.02 2.98 8.40
C GLU A 226 26.35 3.77 8.46
N ASN A 227 27.42 3.26 7.83
CA ASN A 227 28.77 3.89 7.81
C ASN A 227 29.43 3.83 6.43
N PRO A 228 29.23 4.80 5.53
CA PRO A 228 28.39 5.99 5.70
C PRO A 228 26.89 5.65 5.73
N ILE A 229 26.07 6.59 6.19
CA ILE A 229 24.62 6.46 6.07
C ILE A 229 24.25 6.50 4.58
N VAL A 230 23.57 5.46 4.12
CA VAL A 230 23.06 5.37 2.74
C VAL A 230 21.56 5.14 2.80
N LEU A 231 20.81 6.08 2.24
CA LEU A 231 19.34 5.99 2.10
C LEU A 231 18.99 5.78 0.64
N LEU A 232 18.06 4.86 0.40
CA LEU A 232 17.44 4.63 -0.89
C LEU A 232 15.99 5.08 -0.85
N ASP A 233 15.60 5.91 -1.83
CA ASP A 233 14.21 6.38 -1.94
C ASP A 233 13.75 6.38 -3.40
N GLY A 234 12.48 6.06 -3.62
CA GLY A 234 11.85 6.02 -4.93
C GLY A 234 11.16 7.32 -5.34
N ALA A 235 11.46 8.46 -4.70
CA ALA A 235 10.90 9.75 -5.07
C ALA A 235 11.23 10.10 -6.53
N HIS A 236 10.20 10.29 -7.33
CA HIS A 236 10.29 10.54 -8.77
C HIS A 236 9.30 11.61 -9.25
N ASN A 237 8.68 12.34 -8.31
CA ASN A 237 7.79 13.46 -8.59
C ASN A 237 7.97 14.56 -7.53
N PRO A 238 7.46 15.78 -7.73
CA PRO A 238 7.63 16.88 -6.78
C PRO A 238 7.16 16.58 -5.36
N GLY A 239 6.04 15.85 -5.20
CA GLY A 239 5.52 15.46 -3.89
C GLY A 239 6.46 14.51 -3.14
N GLY A 240 6.98 13.49 -3.81
CA GLY A 240 7.98 12.58 -3.26
C GLY A 240 9.28 13.29 -2.91
N ALA A 241 9.78 14.15 -3.80
CA ALA A 241 10.99 14.94 -3.56
C ALA A 241 10.85 15.86 -2.34
N LYS A 242 9.71 16.51 -2.18
CA LYS A 242 9.41 17.35 -1.00
C LYS A 242 9.37 16.51 0.28
N ALA A 243 8.76 15.33 0.26
CA ALA A 243 8.72 14.42 1.41
C ALA A 243 10.13 13.94 1.79
N LEU A 244 10.94 13.55 0.80
CA LEU A 244 12.35 13.19 0.98
C LEU A 244 13.16 14.33 1.59
N ALA A 245 13.04 15.54 1.05
CA ALA A 245 13.74 16.73 1.57
C ALA A 245 13.37 17.00 3.04
N ASN A 246 12.10 16.91 3.39
CA ASN A 246 11.64 17.08 4.77
C ASN A 246 12.24 16.01 5.69
N ALA A 247 12.27 14.75 5.27
CA ALA A 247 12.87 13.67 6.03
C ALA A 247 14.39 13.87 6.20
N ILE A 248 15.10 14.23 5.15
CA ILE A 248 16.55 14.56 5.20
C ILE A 248 16.80 15.70 6.17
N LYS A 249 15.98 16.73 6.16
CA LYS A 249 16.10 17.87 7.08
C LYS A 249 15.84 17.46 8.53
N ALA A 250 14.85 16.63 8.77
CA ALA A 250 14.47 16.18 10.10
C ALA A 250 15.50 15.22 10.72
N TYR A 251 16.01 14.25 9.95
CA TYR A 251 16.81 13.15 10.48
C TYR A 251 18.30 13.24 10.21
N LEU A 252 18.73 14.05 9.23
CA LEU A 252 20.12 14.18 8.81
C LEU A 252 20.63 15.63 8.86
N SER A 253 20.03 16.46 9.72
CA SER A 253 20.49 17.83 9.92
C SER A 253 21.97 17.87 10.34
N GLY A 254 22.72 18.86 9.83
CA GLY A 254 24.13 19.04 10.16
C GLY A 254 25.11 18.06 9.49
N LYS A 255 24.65 17.05 8.76
CA LYS A 255 25.52 16.13 8.02
C LYS A 255 25.78 16.65 6.60
N LYS A 256 27.01 16.43 6.10
CA LYS A 256 27.29 16.60 4.66
C LYS A 256 26.51 15.54 3.87
N LYS A 257 25.85 15.95 2.80
CA LYS A 257 25.00 15.10 1.99
C LYS A 257 25.53 15.01 0.57
N ILE A 258 25.38 13.84 -0.02
CA ILE A 258 25.61 13.58 -1.44
C ILE A 258 24.31 13.01 -1.96
N LEU A 259 23.72 13.65 -2.97
CA LEU A 259 22.53 13.17 -3.66
C LEU A 259 22.93 12.53 -4.99
N ILE A 260 22.43 11.32 -5.21
CA ILE A 260 22.45 10.68 -6.53
C ILE A 260 20.99 10.52 -6.94
N MET A 261 20.61 11.12 -8.06
CA MET A 261 19.20 11.18 -8.48
C MET A 261 19.07 10.78 -9.95
N GLY A 262 18.07 9.96 -10.24
CA GLY A 262 17.65 9.60 -11.59
C GLY A 262 16.14 9.74 -11.70
N MET A 263 15.65 10.38 -12.76
CA MET A 263 14.24 10.54 -13.06
C MET A 263 14.00 10.36 -14.55
N LEU A 264 12.81 9.86 -14.92
CA LEU A 264 12.39 9.79 -16.30
C LEU A 264 12.08 11.19 -16.85
N ALA A 265 12.29 11.40 -18.15
CA ALA A 265 12.15 12.70 -18.80
C ALA A 265 10.71 13.22 -18.86
N ASP A 266 9.71 12.36 -18.68
CA ASP A 266 8.29 12.72 -18.61
C ASP A 266 7.86 13.29 -17.25
N LYS A 267 8.76 13.32 -16.27
CA LYS A 267 8.51 13.83 -14.92
C LYS A 267 8.91 15.30 -14.79
N ASP A 268 8.29 16.00 -13.85
CA ASP A 268 8.65 17.37 -13.48
C ASP A 268 9.94 17.38 -12.64
N VAL A 269 11.06 17.18 -13.35
CA VAL A 269 12.39 17.09 -12.75
C VAL A 269 12.82 18.40 -12.10
N GLU A 270 12.52 19.53 -12.75
CA GLU A 270 12.94 20.86 -12.30
C GLU A 270 12.31 21.19 -10.92
N THR A 271 11.01 21.01 -10.79
CA THR A 271 10.31 21.22 -9.51
C THR A 271 10.79 20.22 -8.46
N ALA A 272 10.97 18.95 -8.80
CA ALA A 272 11.44 17.95 -7.86
C ALA A 272 12.82 18.28 -7.30
N VAL A 273 13.79 18.63 -8.15
CA VAL A 273 15.16 19.00 -7.74
C VAL A 273 15.16 20.27 -6.87
N SER A 274 14.25 21.22 -7.11
CA SER A 274 14.19 22.48 -6.34
C SER A 274 13.89 22.27 -4.84
N TYR A 275 13.34 21.12 -4.44
CA TYR A 275 13.05 20.80 -3.04
C TYR A 275 14.24 20.23 -2.28
N ILE A 276 15.20 19.61 -2.96
CA ILE A 276 16.29 18.85 -2.34
C ILE A 276 17.60 19.63 -2.33
#